data_63f7103f3c8faeb30bec3e8da8756670
#
_entry.id   63f7103f3c8faeb30bec3e8da8756670
#
_cell.length_a   1.000
_cell.length_b   1.000
_cell.length_c   1.000
_cell.angle_alpha   90.00
_cell.angle_beta   90.00
_cell.angle_gamma   90.00
#
_symmetry.space_group_name_H-M   'P 1'
#
loop_
_entity.id
_entity.type
_entity.pdbx_description
1 polymer ?
#
loop_
_entity_poly.entity_id
_entity_poly.type
_entity_poly.pdbx_seq_one_letter_code
_entity_poly.pdbx_strand_id
1 'polypeptide(L)'
;MAPEVAIHPLVSPWGRFGLYSFFIDAPEPAIVDTGIASSPAEGMAPALAKLGRRIEDVRWILLTHGHIDHVGGAHALWELTGRRAKVVIHEADAPMLRSRQAHVDEYVAGRGQYLNDPEGVAKQVAATHAVISGEMEPTVLVRGGETLSLGGGVTVSVHSIPGHTPGSVAYVVDGQNDAFVGDAVQVHGAANGFPGYVDPEAYRTSIRYLRDEIGPRRLYLGHPYRRIDGEPYGVELDTEQAREALEQSLAVEGRVGESAHRCLCAGMPATDSVYSPFAGVAEELGYAGDPTLEPSPFFTSMHGYRTQFTQQS
;
A
#
# COMPACT_ATOMS: atom_id res chain seq x y z
N MET A 1 -10.14 20.26 22.60
CA MET A 1 -10.40 19.31 21.54
C MET A 1 -9.52 19.71 20.37
N ALA A 2 -8.85 18.74 19.70
CA ALA A 2 -8.14 19.02 18.46
C ALA A 2 -9.13 19.57 17.43
N PRO A 3 -8.73 20.53 16.56
CA PRO A 3 -9.61 21.05 15.52
C PRO A 3 -9.90 19.93 14.50
N GLU A 4 -11.15 19.83 14.05
CA GLU A 4 -11.53 18.93 12.98
C GLU A 4 -11.02 19.48 11.64
N VAL A 5 -10.39 18.62 10.84
CA VAL A 5 -9.88 18.96 9.50
C VAL A 5 -10.63 18.17 8.43
N ALA A 6 -10.86 18.81 7.28
CA ALA A 6 -11.44 18.14 6.14
C ALA A 6 -10.39 17.26 5.45
N ILE A 7 -10.84 16.07 5.00
CA ILE A 7 -10.04 15.12 4.24
C ILE A 7 -10.72 14.93 2.90
N HIS A 8 -9.94 15.02 1.82
CA HIS A 8 -10.46 14.93 0.45
C HIS A 8 -9.69 13.86 -0.33
N PRO A 9 -10.37 12.85 -0.88
CA PRO A 9 -9.73 11.92 -1.81
C PRO A 9 -9.34 12.65 -3.10
N LEU A 10 -8.12 12.41 -3.55
CA LEU A 10 -7.57 12.88 -4.81
C LEU A 10 -7.40 11.68 -5.72
N VAL A 11 -8.07 11.66 -6.87
CA VAL A 11 -8.02 10.55 -7.81
C VAL A 11 -7.16 10.93 -9.01
N SER A 12 -6.14 10.14 -9.27
CA SER A 12 -5.25 10.29 -10.43
C SER A 12 -5.48 9.15 -11.43
N PRO A 13 -5.48 9.43 -12.75
CA PRO A 13 -5.69 8.38 -13.74
C PRO A 13 -4.48 7.45 -13.86
N TRP A 14 -4.73 6.14 -13.98
CA TRP A 14 -3.74 5.14 -14.34
C TRP A 14 -4.37 4.07 -15.24
N GLY A 15 -4.27 4.26 -16.54
CA GLY A 15 -4.96 3.41 -17.50
C GLY A 15 -6.47 3.40 -17.26
N ARG A 16 -7.04 2.22 -16.98
CA ARG A 16 -8.47 2.06 -16.63
C ARG A 16 -8.76 2.20 -15.13
N PHE A 17 -7.71 2.37 -14.31
CA PHE A 17 -7.81 2.46 -12.86
C PHE A 17 -7.64 3.90 -12.37
N GLY A 18 -8.07 4.18 -11.15
CA GLY A 18 -7.70 5.36 -10.40
C GLY A 18 -6.66 5.02 -9.34
N LEU A 19 -5.72 5.93 -9.10
CA LEU A 19 -4.85 5.93 -7.95
C LEU A 19 -5.37 6.94 -6.94
N TYR A 20 -5.37 6.56 -5.69
CA TYR A 20 -5.96 7.35 -4.62
C TYR A 20 -4.86 7.93 -3.73
N SER A 21 -4.94 9.22 -3.52
CA SER A 21 -4.18 9.98 -2.53
C SER A 21 -5.16 10.79 -1.71
N PHE A 22 -4.76 11.28 -0.55
CA PHE A 22 -5.70 12.00 0.32
C PHE A 22 -5.09 13.34 0.74
N PHE A 23 -5.88 14.40 0.58
CA PHE A 23 -5.51 15.73 1.02
C PHE A 23 -6.10 16.00 2.40
N ILE A 24 -5.23 16.30 3.37
CA ILE A 24 -5.60 16.74 4.71
C ILE A 24 -5.51 18.25 4.72
N ASP A 25 -6.68 18.93 4.79
CA ASP A 25 -6.80 20.39 4.74
C ASP A 25 -6.50 21.02 6.10
N ALA A 26 -5.26 20.86 6.54
CA ALA A 26 -4.72 21.41 7.77
C ALA A 26 -4.03 22.78 7.55
N PRO A 27 -3.69 23.54 8.60
CA PRO A 27 -2.90 24.76 8.48
C PRO A 27 -1.53 24.57 7.80
N GLU A 28 -0.87 23.42 8.01
CA GLU A 28 0.22 22.91 7.18
C GLU A 28 -0.33 21.73 6.37
N PRO A 29 -0.85 21.96 5.15
CA PRO A 29 -1.56 20.93 4.41
C PRO A 29 -0.70 19.72 4.09
N ALA A 30 -1.30 18.52 4.13
CA ALA A 30 -0.62 17.27 3.84
C ALA A 30 -1.29 16.53 2.68
N ILE A 31 -0.49 15.76 1.92
CA ILE A 31 -0.96 14.74 0.99
C ILE A 31 -0.44 13.40 1.47
N VAL A 32 -1.34 12.43 1.59
CA VAL A 32 -1.02 11.02 1.88
C VAL A 32 -0.96 10.28 0.56
N ASP A 33 0.17 9.65 0.28
CA ASP A 33 0.57 8.97 -0.95
C ASP A 33 0.57 9.87 -2.20
N THR A 34 1.32 9.47 -3.21
CA THR A 34 1.64 10.36 -4.34
C THR A 34 1.31 9.75 -5.71
N GLY A 35 0.77 8.53 -5.74
CA GLY A 35 0.52 7.85 -7.00
C GLY A 35 1.80 7.59 -7.78
N ILE A 36 1.72 7.72 -9.10
CA ILE A 36 2.82 7.58 -10.05
C ILE A 36 3.34 8.94 -10.51
N ALA A 37 4.37 8.95 -11.35
CA ALA A 37 5.07 10.14 -11.83
C ALA A 37 4.15 11.27 -12.35
N SER A 38 3.06 10.92 -13.04
CA SER A 38 2.11 11.90 -13.60
C SER A 38 1.04 12.36 -12.59
N SER A 39 0.80 11.61 -11.51
CA SER A 39 -0.31 11.84 -10.58
C SER A 39 -0.33 13.24 -9.95
N PRO A 40 0.82 13.84 -9.54
CA PRO A 40 0.81 15.18 -8.96
C PRO A 40 0.29 16.26 -9.92
N ALA A 41 0.67 16.19 -11.20
CA ALA A 41 0.30 17.19 -12.18
C ALA A 41 -1.07 16.93 -12.81
N GLU A 42 -1.40 15.67 -13.11
CA GLU A 42 -2.60 15.31 -13.88
C GLU A 42 -3.82 15.02 -12.98
N GLY A 43 -3.60 14.56 -11.75
CA GLY A 43 -4.66 14.24 -10.79
C GLY A 43 -4.76 15.22 -9.63
N MET A 44 -3.68 15.37 -8.84
CA MET A 44 -3.73 16.12 -7.58
C MET A 44 -3.90 17.61 -7.77
N ALA A 45 -3.08 18.26 -8.61
CA ALA A 45 -3.14 19.70 -8.81
C ALA A 45 -4.53 20.17 -9.33
N PRO A 46 -5.14 19.51 -10.34
CA PRO A 46 -6.49 19.85 -10.77
C PRO A 46 -7.57 19.60 -9.70
N ALA A 47 -7.42 18.55 -8.88
CA ALA A 47 -8.35 18.25 -7.81
C ALA A 47 -8.28 19.30 -6.69
N LEU A 48 -7.06 19.68 -6.27
CA LEU A 48 -6.83 20.75 -5.30
C LEU A 48 -7.38 22.10 -5.80
N ALA A 49 -7.18 22.43 -7.08
CA ALA A 49 -7.72 23.66 -7.67
C ALA A 49 -9.24 23.74 -7.57
N LYS A 50 -9.97 22.62 -7.72
CA LYS A 50 -11.42 22.56 -7.51
C LYS A 50 -11.85 22.84 -6.07
N LEU A 51 -10.96 22.54 -5.11
CA LEU A 51 -11.16 22.86 -3.68
C LEU A 51 -10.71 24.28 -3.33
N GLY A 52 -10.23 25.08 -4.30
CA GLY A 52 -9.66 26.40 -4.06
C GLY A 52 -8.29 26.34 -3.33
N ARG A 53 -7.61 25.20 -3.43
CA ARG A 53 -6.30 24.97 -2.85
C ARG A 53 -5.23 24.88 -3.94
N ARG A 54 -3.98 25.13 -3.57
CA ARG A 54 -2.85 25.09 -4.50
C ARG A 54 -1.88 24.00 -4.06
N ILE A 55 -1.36 23.25 -5.03
CA ILE A 55 -0.40 22.16 -4.76
C ILE A 55 0.91 22.70 -4.13
N GLU A 56 1.29 23.94 -4.46
CA GLU A 56 2.47 24.62 -3.91
C GLU A 56 2.35 24.93 -2.42
N ASP A 57 1.14 24.91 -1.86
CA ASP A 57 0.88 25.18 -0.45
C ASP A 57 1.01 23.94 0.42
N VAL A 58 1.14 22.74 -0.16
CA VAL A 58 1.39 21.49 0.56
C VAL A 58 2.71 21.57 1.32
N ARG A 59 2.69 21.12 2.58
CA ARG A 59 3.85 21.16 3.49
C ARG A 59 4.31 19.78 3.91
N TRP A 60 3.46 18.77 3.76
CA TRP A 60 3.76 17.39 4.14
C TRP A 60 3.36 16.43 3.02
N ILE A 61 4.24 15.49 2.72
CA ILE A 61 4.01 14.34 1.85
C ILE A 61 4.22 13.12 2.74
N LEU A 62 3.13 12.42 3.05
CA LEU A 62 3.10 11.30 3.99
C LEU A 62 2.97 10.01 3.19
N LEU A 63 4.03 9.22 3.10
CA LEU A 63 4.05 7.98 2.31
C LEU A 63 3.71 6.80 3.22
N THR A 64 2.64 6.08 2.90
CA THR A 64 2.16 4.94 3.72
C THR A 64 3.09 3.74 3.61
N HIS A 65 3.68 3.51 2.43
CA HIS A 65 4.63 2.43 2.16
C HIS A 65 5.41 2.68 0.84
N GLY A 66 6.31 1.78 0.48
CA GLY A 66 7.30 1.98 -0.58
C GLY A 66 6.90 1.58 -1.99
N HIS A 67 5.68 1.09 -2.28
CA HIS A 67 5.33 0.64 -3.63
C HIS A 67 5.19 1.79 -4.64
N ILE A 68 5.44 1.47 -5.90
CA ILE A 68 5.60 2.44 -7.00
C ILE A 68 4.37 3.33 -7.21
N ASP A 69 3.19 2.83 -6.95
CA ASP A 69 1.91 3.54 -7.10
C ASP A 69 1.52 4.37 -5.86
N HIS A 70 2.39 4.38 -4.84
CA HIS A 70 2.31 5.25 -3.66
C HIS A 70 3.45 6.25 -3.58
N VAL A 71 4.68 5.85 -3.95
CA VAL A 71 5.86 6.73 -3.90
C VAL A 71 6.26 7.31 -5.27
N GLY A 72 5.74 6.79 -6.37
CA GLY A 72 6.21 7.13 -7.72
C GLY A 72 6.12 8.61 -8.06
N GLY A 73 5.11 9.32 -7.57
CA GLY A 73 4.92 10.74 -7.73
C GLY A 73 5.66 11.63 -6.71
N ALA A 74 6.35 11.05 -5.72
CA ALA A 74 6.87 11.82 -4.58
C ALA A 74 7.87 12.91 -5.00
N HIS A 75 8.81 12.62 -5.86
CA HIS A 75 9.77 13.62 -6.36
C HIS A 75 9.06 14.73 -7.14
N ALA A 76 8.13 14.39 -8.05
CA ALA A 76 7.38 15.37 -8.82
C ALA A 76 6.51 16.26 -7.92
N LEU A 77 5.84 15.68 -6.92
CA LEU A 77 5.06 16.46 -5.95
C LEU A 77 5.96 17.39 -5.14
N TRP A 78 7.08 16.89 -4.65
CA TRP A 78 8.05 17.70 -3.91
C TRP A 78 8.57 18.88 -4.74
N GLU A 79 8.88 18.68 -6.04
CA GLU A 79 9.25 19.75 -6.96
C GLU A 79 8.14 20.81 -7.11
N LEU A 80 6.87 20.37 -7.27
CA LEU A 80 5.71 21.26 -7.38
C LEU A 80 5.50 22.11 -6.11
N THR A 81 5.87 21.58 -4.94
CA THR A 81 5.84 22.38 -3.68
C THR A 81 6.99 23.38 -3.57
N GLY A 82 7.84 23.50 -4.60
CA GLY A 82 9.07 24.29 -4.56
C GLY A 82 10.10 23.69 -3.61
N ARG A 83 10.10 22.38 -3.43
CA ARG A 83 10.98 21.60 -2.52
C ARG A 83 10.82 21.97 -1.05
N ARG A 84 9.64 22.47 -0.65
CA ARG A 84 9.36 22.93 0.71
C ARG A 84 8.64 21.89 1.57
N ALA A 85 7.94 20.97 0.94
CA ALA A 85 7.25 19.90 1.67
C ALA A 85 8.25 18.94 2.32
N LYS A 86 7.90 18.52 3.54
CA LYS A 86 8.61 17.43 4.23
C LYS A 86 8.08 16.10 3.68
N VAL A 87 8.99 15.24 3.24
CA VAL A 87 8.66 13.91 2.71
C VAL A 87 8.96 12.88 3.79
N VAL A 88 7.91 12.20 4.22
CA VAL A 88 7.92 11.25 5.34
C VAL A 88 7.71 9.84 4.81
N ILE A 89 8.58 8.91 5.20
CA ILE A 89 8.46 7.48 4.91
C ILE A 89 9.05 6.68 6.08
N HIS A 90 8.57 5.46 6.26
CA HIS A 90 9.18 4.53 7.21
C HIS A 90 10.60 4.15 6.76
N GLU A 91 11.53 3.99 7.73
CA GLU A 91 12.94 3.71 7.41
C GLU A 91 13.14 2.41 6.60
N ALA A 92 12.31 1.40 6.83
CA ALA A 92 12.41 0.13 6.12
C ALA A 92 12.04 0.23 4.64
N ASP A 93 11.15 1.17 4.27
CA ASP A 93 10.73 1.40 2.89
C ASP A 93 11.46 2.57 2.22
N ALA A 94 12.31 3.30 2.95
CA ALA A 94 13.10 4.40 2.40
C ALA A 94 13.99 4.02 1.20
N PRO A 95 14.53 2.80 1.08
CA PRO A 95 15.24 2.36 -0.12
C PRO A 95 14.42 2.51 -1.41
N MET A 96 13.08 2.31 -1.35
CA MET A 96 12.18 2.43 -2.49
C MET A 96 12.06 3.87 -2.99
N LEU A 97 12.16 4.86 -2.10
CA LEU A 97 12.18 6.28 -2.46
C LEU A 97 13.55 6.72 -3.01
N ARG A 98 14.63 6.09 -2.53
CA ARG A 98 16.01 6.41 -2.89
C ARG A 98 16.45 5.85 -4.23
N SER A 99 15.87 4.72 -4.65
CA SER A 99 16.39 3.99 -5.81
C SER A 99 15.30 3.24 -6.55
N ARG A 100 15.23 3.49 -7.87
CA ARG A 100 14.42 2.66 -8.78
C ARG A 100 14.87 1.20 -8.79
N GLN A 101 16.18 0.98 -8.60
CA GLN A 101 16.72 -0.39 -8.56
C GLN A 101 16.15 -1.20 -7.40
N ALA A 102 15.86 -0.56 -6.25
CA ALA A 102 15.26 -1.25 -5.11
C ALA A 102 13.92 -1.93 -5.45
N HIS A 103 13.09 -1.30 -6.29
CA HIS A 103 11.83 -1.90 -6.75
C HIS A 103 12.06 -3.12 -7.65
N VAL A 104 13.09 -3.08 -8.49
CA VAL A 104 13.47 -4.21 -9.34
C VAL A 104 14.01 -5.36 -8.50
N ASP A 105 14.84 -5.05 -7.52
CA ASP A 105 15.43 -6.04 -6.61
C ASP A 105 14.36 -6.74 -5.76
N GLU A 106 13.37 -5.99 -5.26
CA GLU A 106 12.22 -6.54 -4.55
C GLU A 106 11.39 -7.48 -5.45
N TYR A 107 11.11 -7.06 -6.68
CA TYR A 107 10.41 -7.90 -7.65
C TYR A 107 11.14 -9.21 -7.92
N VAL A 108 12.46 -9.16 -8.15
CA VAL A 108 13.28 -10.35 -8.44
C VAL A 108 13.36 -11.26 -7.21
N ALA A 109 13.58 -10.69 -6.02
CA ALA A 109 13.72 -11.47 -4.79
C ALA A 109 12.42 -12.18 -4.38
N GLY A 110 11.28 -11.53 -4.59
CA GLY A 110 9.96 -12.08 -4.25
C GLY A 110 9.36 -12.89 -5.40
N ARG A 111 8.48 -12.27 -6.13
CA ARG A 111 7.62 -12.92 -7.14
C ARG A 111 8.34 -13.28 -8.44
N GLY A 112 9.38 -12.55 -8.83
CA GLY A 112 10.10 -12.78 -10.08
C GLY A 112 10.71 -14.18 -10.19
N GLN A 113 11.08 -14.80 -9.07
CA GLN A 113 11.61 -16.16 -9.05
C GLN A 113 10.60 -17.25 -9.43
N TYR A 114 9.29 -16.97 -9.37
CA TYR A 114 8.22 -17.89 -9.71
C TYR A 114 7.64 -17.64 -11.11
N LEU A 115 7.82 -16.44 -11.65
CA LEU A 115 7.34 -16.10 -12.97
C LEU A 115 8.33 -16.61 -14.02
N ASN A 116 7.92 -17.57 -14.83
CA ASN A 116 8.73 -18.08 -15.94
C ASN A 116 8.68 -17.07 -17.12
N ASP A 117 9.07 -15.84 -16.87
CA ASP A 117 9.13 -14.75 -17.84
C ASP A 117 10.57 -14.21 -17.91
N PRO A 118 11.38 -14.65 -18.89
CA PRO A 118 12.76 -14.18 -19.04
C PRO A 118 12.88 -12.68 -19.32
N GLU A 119 11.80 -12.05 -19.79
CA GLU A 119 11.75 -10.60 -20.03
C GLU A 119 11.18 -9.82 -18.83
N GLY A 120 10.71 -10.51 -17.78
CA GLY A 120 10.04 -9.89 -16.63
C GLY A 120 10.87 -8.83 -15.95
N VAL A 121 12.17 -9.06 -15.75
CA VAL A 121 13.08 -8.05 -15.17
C VAL A 121 13.18 -6.82 -16.07
N ALA A 122 13.32 -7.00 -17.39
CA ALA A 122 13.40 -5.87 -18.31
C ALA A 122 12.09 -5.07 -18.35
N LYS A 123 10.95 -5.76 -18.30
CA LYS A 123 9.62 -5.12 -18.18
C LYS A 123 9.50 -4.35 -16.87
N GLN A 124 9.96 -4.92 -15.76
CA GLN A 124 9.95 -4.24 -14.46
C GLN A 124 10.84 -2.99 -14.45
N VAL A 125 12.04 -3.05 -15.01
CA VAL A 125 12.90 -1.88 -15.18
C VAL A 125 12.19 -0.79 -15.99
N ALA A 126 11.60 -1.15 -17.13
CA ALA A 126 10.88 -0.20 -17.97
C ALA A 126 9.68 0.43 -17.24
N ALA A 127 8.88 -0.38 -16.54
CA ALA A 127 7.74 0.09 -15.76
C ALA A 127 8.18 1.06 -14.65
N THR A 128 9.21 0.69 -13.87
CA THR A 128 9.76 1.53 -12.80
C THR A 128 10.22 2.88 -13.33
N HIS A 129 10.93 2.92 -14.48
CA HIS A 129 11.34 4.17 -15.11
C HIS A 129 10.18 5.03 -15.59
N ALA A 130 9.09 4.41 -16.04
CA ALA A 130 7.90 5.13 -16.51
C ALA A 130 7.07 5.75 -15.39
N VAL A 131 6.99 5.09 -14.22
CA VAL A 131 6.05 5.45 -13.14
C VAL A 131 6.70 6.16 -11.96
N ILE A 132 8.04 6.16 -11.82
CA ILE A 132 8.75 6.86 -10.75
C ILE A 132 9.33 8.17 -11.30
N SER A 133 8.87 9.29 -10.77
CA SER A 133 9.23 10.64 -11.20
C SER A 133 10.68 11.03 -10.92
N GLY A 134 11.30 10.44 -9.90
CA GLY A 134 12.68 10.69 -9.51
C GLY A 134 13.09 9.93 -8.27
N GLU A 135 14.38 9.79 -8.04
CA GLU A 135 14.98 9.28 -6.83
C GLU A 135 15.25 10.44 -5.87
N MET A 136 14.99 10.25 -4.57
CA MET A 136 15.19 11.30 -3.59
C MET A 136 15.46 10.77 -2.18
N GLU A 137 16.11 11.58 -1.36
CA GLU A 137 16.20 11.34 0.08
C GLU A 137 14.91 11.80 0.77
N PRO A 138 14.32 10.98 1.65
CA PRO A 138 13.23 11.45 2.52
C PRO A 138 13.76 12.54 3.47
N THR A 139 12.91 13.50 3.79
CA THR A 139 13.30 14.54 4.76
C THR A 139 13.05 14.11 6.20
N VAL A 140 12.14 13.16 6.41
CA VAL A 140 11.80 12.59 7.72
C VAL A 140 11.68 11.08 7.58
N LEU A 141 12.42 10.35 8.41
CA LEU A 141 12.26 8.90 8.59
C LEU A 141 11.45 8.65 9.85
N VAL A 142 10.47 7.72 9.74
CA VAL A 142 9.67 7.28 10.88
C VAL A 142 9.83 5.79 11.13
N ARG A 143 9.48 5.34 12.35
CA ARG A 143 9.51 3.93 12.79
C ARG A 143 8.20 3.45 13.38
N GLY A 144 7.28 4.38 13.63
CA GLY A 144 6.07 4.19 14.41
C GLY A 144 6.22 4.73 15.83
N GLY A 145 5.16 5.42 16.30
CA GLY A 145 5.13 6.11 17.59
C GLY A 145 5.44 7.60 17.52
N GLU A 146 5.80 8.13 16.34
CA GLU A 146 6.00 9.56 16.14
C GLU A 146 4.66 10.30 16.03
N THR A 147 4.68 11.58 16.38
CA THR A 147 3.57 12.51 16.15
C THR A 147 4.05 13.67 15.29
N LEU A 148 3.36 13.87 14.17
CA LEU A 148 3.65 14.94 13.21
C LEU A 148 2.69 16.10 13.43
N SER A 149 3.19 17.33 13.56
CA SER A 149 2.35 18.52 13.70
C SER A 149 2.06 19.13 12.34
N LEU A 150 0.78 19.20 11.98
CA LEU A 150 0.28 19.88 10.77
C LEU A 150 -0.15 21.33 11.04
N GLY A 151 0.32 21.92 12.16
CA GLY A 151 0.01 23.28 12.56
C GLY A 151 -1.38 23.43 13.20
N GLY A 152 -1.62 24.58 13.86
CA GLY A 152 -2.92 24.91 14.45
C GLY A 152 -3.47 23.95 15.50
N GLY A 153 -2.65 23.07 16.07
CA GLY A 153 -3.05 22.03 17.00
C GLY A 153 -3.52 20.74 16.33
N VAL A 154 -3.42 20.63 15.00
CA VAL A 154 -3.66 19.38 14.25
C VAL A 154 -2.41 18.52 14.31
N THR A 155 -2.57 17.27 14.73
CA THR A 155 -1.49 16.29 14.78
C THR A 155 -1.88 14.98 14.09
N VAL A 156 -0.88 14.28 13.61
CA VAL A 156 -1.00 12.96 12.98
C VAL A 156 -0.06 12.01 13.69
N SER A 157 -0.59 10.96 14.28
CA SER A 157 0.20 9.88 14.87
C SER A 157 0.59 8.85 13.82
N VAL A 158 1.83 8.36 13.91
CA VAL A 158 2.37 7.34 13.01
C VAL A 158 2.36 5.99 13.72
N HIS A 159 1.74 4.99 13.11
CA HIS A 159 1.68 3.62 13.64
C HIS A 159 2.32 2.64 12.66
N SER A 160 3.32 1.87 13.10
CA SER A 160 3.91 0.82 12.29
C SER A 160 2.92 -0.34 12.14
N ILE A 161 2.61 -0.70 10.90
CA ILE A 161 1.67 -1.77 10.52
C ILE A 161 2.27 -2.65 9.41
N PRO A 162 3.44 -3.28 9.66
CA PRO A 162 4.13 -4.09 8.65
C PRO A 162 3.30 -5.29 8.21
N GLY A 163 3.69 -5.86 7.08
CA GLY A 163 3.10 -7.08 6.52
C GLY A 163 2.90 -6.98 5.03
N HIS A 164 2.22 -5.93 4.53
CA HIS A 164 2.17 -5.65 3.09
C HIS A 164 3.57 -5.28 2.57
N THR A 165 4.22 -4.32 3.22
CA THR A 165 5.66 -4.08 3.14
C THR A 165 6.25 -4.06 4.56
N PRO A 166 7.59 -4.17 4.71
CA PRO A 166 8.23 -4.02 6.02
C PRO A 166 8.03 -2.63 6.64
N GLY A 167 7.87 -1.60 5.82
CA GLY A 167 7.73 -0.20 6.23
C GLY A 167 6.32 0.34 6.13
N SER A 168 5.29 -0.49 5.99
CA SER A 168 3.90 -0.03 6.01
C SER A 168 3.56 0.69 7.31
N VAL A 169 2.95 1.89 7.20
CA VAL A 169 2.49 2.67 8.35
C VAL A 169 1.04 3.11 8.16
N ALA A 170 0.35 3.29 9.30
CA ALA A 170 -0.89 4.04 9.36
C ALA A 170 -0.61 5.46 9.85
N TYR A 171 -1.16 6.46 9.16
CA TYR A 171 -1.22 7.83 9.62
C TYR A 171 -2.62 8.08 10.21
N VAL A 172 -2.70 8.44 11.48
CA VAL A 172 -3.97 8.66 12.18
C VAL A 172 -4.10 10.12 12.56
N VAL A 173 -5.15 10.80 12.11
CA VAL A 173 -5.44 12.18 12.51
C VAL A 173 -5.97 12.18 13.94
N ASP A 174 -5.17 12.75 14.87
CA ASP A 174 -5.48 12.74 16.29
C ASP A 174 -6.77 13.52 16.58
N GLY A 175 -7.60 12.96 17.45
CA GLY A 175 -8.88 13.56 17.83
C GLY A 175 -10.03 13.28 16.88
N GLN A 176 -9.77 12.97 15.59
CA GLN A 176 -10.75 12.49 14.63
C GLN A 176 -10.76 10.96 14.53
N ASN A 177 -9.62 10.33 14.80
CA ASN A 177 -9.38 8.90 14.64
C ASN A 177 -9.62 8.41 13.19
N ASP A 178 -9.24 9.23 12.22
CA ASP A 178 -9.29 8.95 10.79
C ASP A 178 -7.93 8.39 10.36
N ALA A 179 -7.88 7.15 9.88
CA ALA A 179 -6.67 6.40 9.63
C ALA A 179 -6.42 6.16 8.14
N PHE A 180 -5.24 6.51 7.63
CA PHE A 180 -4.75 6.22 6.29
C PHE A 180 -3.81 5.03 6.37
N VAL A 181 -4.12 3.94 5.69
CA VAL A 181 -3.39 2.67 5.83
C VAL A 181 -2.73 2.19 4.54
N GLY A 182 -2.85 2.95 3.46
CA GLY A 182 -2.37 2.51 2.15
C GLY A 182 -2.89 1.12 1.82
N ASP A 183 -2.00 0.20 1.55
CA ASP A 183 -2.29 -1.17 1.14
C ASP A 183 -2.18 -2.19 2.29
N ALA A 184 -2.17 -1.72 3.55
CA ALA A 184 -2.11 -2.64 4.68
C ALA A 184 -3.41 -3.41 4.93
N VAL A 185 -4.56 -3.01 4.34
CA VAL A 185 -5.85 -3.72 4.48
C VAL A 185 -6.26 -4.24 3.11
N GLN A 186 -6.02 -5.53 2.85
CA GLN A 186 -6.10 -6.13 1.51
C GLN A 186 -7.44 -6.81 1.21
N VAL A 187 -8.20 -7.23 2.20
CA VAL A 187 -9.44 -8.00 2.07
C VAL A 187 -9.28 -9.15 1.05
N HIS A 188 -10.01 -9.14 -0.06
CA HIS A 188 -9.89 -10.10 -1.18
C HIS A 188 -8.98 -9.61 -2.32
N GLY A 189 -8.12 -8.62 -2.04
CA GLY A 189 -7.26 -7.98 -3.05
C GLY A 189 -7.96 -6.91 -3.85
N ALA A 190 -7.18 -6.15 -4.61
CA ALA A 190 -7.65 -5.10 -5.53
C ALA A 190 -7.92 -5.69 -6.93
N ALA A 191 -7.30 -5.13 -7.96
CA ALA A 191 -7.57 -5.47 -9.37
C ALA A 191 -7.37 -6.96 -9.71
N ASN A 192 -6.34 -7.61 -9.15
CA ASN A 192 -6.04 -9.03 -9.38
C ASN A 192 -6.78 -10.00 -8.45
N GLY A 193 -7.59 -9.50 -7.52
CA GLY A 193 -8.46 -10.33 -6.68
C GLY A 193 -7.73 -11.25 -5.69
N PHE A 194 -6.52 -10.90 -5.27
CA PHE A 194 -5.73 -11.63 -4.27
C PHE A 194 -5.05 -10.65 -3.32
N PRO A 195 -4.97 -10.93 -1.99
CA PRO A 195 -4.24 -10.09 -1.07
C PRO A 195 -2.73 -10.26 -1.24
N GLY A 196 -1.98 -9.13 -1.12
CA GLY A 196 -0.54 -9.10 -1.26
C GLY A 196 0.15 -8.67 0.03
N TYR A 197 0.92 -9.56 0.64
CA TYR A 197 1.75 -9.27 1.81
C TYR A 197 3.04 -10.08 1.79
N VAL A 198 4.15 -9.43 2.17
CA VAL A 198 5.48 -10.07 2.20
C VAL A 198 5.73 -10.83 3.51
N ASP A 199 5.04 -10.43 4.58
CA ASP A 199 5.09 -11.07 5.89
C ASP A 199 3.68 -11.33 6.42
N PRO A 200 3.16 -12.59 6.29
CA PRO A 200 1.81 -12.92 6.70
C PRO A 200 1.57 -12.80 8.21
N GLU A 201 2.58 -13.06 9.06
CA GLU A 201 2.44 -12.98 10.51
C GLU A 201 2.37 -11.51 10.97
N ALA A 202 3.27 -10.68 10.44
CA ALA A 202 3.24 -9.24 10.68
C ALA A 202 1.92 -8.63 10.17
N TYR A 203 1.45 -9.02 8.97
CA TYR A 203 0.17 -8.59 8.43
C TYR A 203 -0.99 -8.89 9.38
N ARG A 204 -1.10 -10.13 9.85
CA ARG A 204 -2.14 -10.55 10.79
C ARG A 204 -2.09 -9.75 12.10
N THR A 205 -0.90 -9.50 12.60
CA THR A 205 -0.67 -8.70 13.82
C THR A 205 -1.10 -7.26 13.61
N SER A 206 -0.74 -6.66 12.47
CA SER A 206 -1.09 -5.29 12.10
C SER A 206 -2.59 -5.09 11.91
N ILE A 207 -3.28 -6.04 11.27
CA ILE A 207 -4.75 -5.97 11.12
C ILE A 207 -5.45 -6.05 12.49
N ARG A 208 -4.99 -6.91 13.39
CA ARG A 208 -5.52 -6.96 14.76
C ARG A 208 -5.28 -5.65 15.50
N TYR A 209 -4.08 -5.10 15.40
CA TYR A 209 -3.75 -3.80 16.00
C TYR A 209 -4.65 -2.67 15.48
N LEU A 210 -4.86 -2.59 14.18
CA LEU A 210 -5.78 -1.61 13.57
C LEU A 210 -7.21 -1.79 14.09
N ARG A 211 -7.68 -3.04 14.24
CA ARG A 211 -9.04 -3.33 14.71
C ARG A 211 -9.23 -3.07 16.20
N ASP A 212 -8.31 -3.55 17.03
CA ASP A 212 -8.50 -3.67 18.47
C ASP A 212 -7.96 -2.44 19.24
N GLU A 213 -6.85 -1.85 18.77
CA GLU A 213 -6.17 -0.74 19.46
C GLU A 213 -6.45 0.62 18.81
N ILE A 214 -6.43 0.71 17.47
CA ILE A 214 -6.74 1.96 16.75
C ILE A 214 -8.26 2.16 16.69
N GLY A 215 -9.03 1.15 16.24
CA GLY A 215 -10.47 1.23 16.07
C GLY A 215 -10.90 2.46 15.26
N PRO A 216 -10.47 2.62 14.00
CA PRO A 216 -10.62 3.88 13.28
C PRO A 216 -12.09 4.26 13.09
N ARG A 217 -12.40 5.56 13.25
CA ARG A 217 -13.71 6.13 12.93
C ARG A 217 -13.95 6.12 11.42
N ARG A 218 -12.90 6.43 10.65
CA ARG A 218 -12.84 6.29 9.21
C ARG A 218 -11.53 5.62 8.82
N LEU A 219 -11.60 4.76 7.81
CA LEU A 219 -10.45 4.07 7.27
C LEU A 219 -10.29 4.44 5.79
N TYR A 220 -9.12 4.98 5.44
CA TYR A 220 -8.76 5.36 4.08
C TYR A 220 -7.82 4.34 3.48
N LEU A 221 -8.26 3.70 2.39
CA LEU A 221 -7.56 2.60 1.71
C LEU A 221 -6.79 3.12 0.48
N GLY A 222 -5.67 2.49 0.16
CA GLY A 222 -4.90 2.80 -1.06
C GLY A 222 -5.66 2.46 -2.33
N HIS A 223 -6.47 1.40 -2.30
CA HIS A 223 -7.24 0.92 -3.44
C HIS A 223 -8.66 0.50 -3.05
N PRO A 224 -9.61 0.42 -4.01
CA PRO A 224 -10.93 -0.15 -3.80
C PRO A 224 -10.85 -1.69 -3.74
N TYR A 225 -10.48 -2.23 -2.56
CA TYR A 225 -10.37 -3.67 -2.34
C TYR A 225 -11.73 -4.37 -2.42
N ARG A 226 -11.71 -5.65 -2.83
CA ARG A 226 -12.92 -6.42 -3.06
C ARG A 226 -13.47 -7.02 -1.79
N ARG A 227 -14.79 -6.94 -1.66
CA ARG A 227 -15.58 -7.66 -0.67
C ARG A 227 -15.71 -9.13 -1.06
N ILE A 228 -16.32 -9.94 -0.18
CA ILE A 228 -16.56 -11.37 -0.42
C ILE A 228 -17.49 -11.62 -1.62
N ASP A 229 -18.40 -10.68 -1.91
CA ASP A 229 -19.30 -10.73 -3.08
C ASP A 229 -18.65 -10.28 -4.39
N GLY A 230 -17.37 -9.87 -4.35
CA GLY A 230 -16.61 -9.37 -5.48
C GLY A 230 -16.77 -7.89 -5.77
N GLU A 231 -17.72 -7.21 -5.12
CA GLU A 231 -17.90 -5.77 -5.26
C GLU A 231 -16.81 -5.01 -4.52
N PRO A 232 -16.33 -3.88 -5.06
CA PRO A 232 -15.29 -3.10 -4.39
C PRO A 232 -15.86 -2.31 -3.21
N TYR A 233 -15.07 -2.19 -2.14
CA TYR A 233 -15.24 -1.13 -1.16
C TYR A 233 -14.99 0.23 -1.80
N GLY A 234 -15.56 1.31 -1.24
CA GLY A 234 -15.01 2.65 -1.43
C GLY A 234 -13.60 2.74 -0.83
N VAL A 235 -12.89 3.82 -1.14
CA VAL A 235 -11.57 4.09 -0.53
C VAL A 235 -11.68 4.83 0.80
N GLU A 236 -12.85 5.28 1.16
CA GLU A 236 -13.21 5.87 2.45
C GLU A 236 -14.29 4.99 3.08
N LEU A 237 -13.96 4.34 4.19
CA LEU A 237 -14.84 3.45 4.93
C LEU A 237 -15.27 4.13 6.24
N ASP A 238 -16.55 4.05 6.56
CA ASP A 238 -17.04 4.43 7.88
C ASP A 238 -16.65 3.38 8.95
N THR A 239 -16.99 3.63 10.19
CA THR A 239 -16.63 2.77 11.33
C THR A 239 -17.07 1.31 11.16
N GLU A 240 -18.28 1.09 10.61
CA GLU A 240 -18.82 -0.27 10.44
C GLU A 240 -18.12 -0.99 9.29
N GLN A 241 -17.96 -0.31 8.16
CA GLN A 241 -17.24 -0.83 7.00
C GLN A 241 -15.77 -1.08 7.31
N ALA A 242 -15.12 -0.20 8.08
CA ALA A 242 -13.73 -0.37 8.51
C ALA A 242 -13.58 -1.65 9.34
N ARG A 243 -14.46 -1.84 10.34
CA ARG A 243 -14.46 -3.06 11.16
C ARG A 243 -14.69 -4.31 10.31
N GLU A 244 -15.66 -4.27 9.40
CA GLU A 244 -15.95 -5.38 8.48
C GLU A 244 -14.74 -5.72 7.60
N ALA A 245 -14.09 -4.72 7.01
CA ALA A 245 -12.91 -4.91 6.15
C ALA A 245 -11.72 -5.52 6.92
N LEU A 246 -11.49 -5.09 8.16
CA LEU A 246 -10.45 -5.65 9.03
C LEU A 246 -10.75 -7.10 9.41
N GLU A 247 -11.99 -7.42 9.79
CA GLU A 247 -12.42 -8.79 10.10
C GLU A 247 -12.32 -9.70 8.86
N GLN A 248 -12.77 -9.24 7.70
CA GLN A 248 -12.65 -9.99 6.45
C GLN A 248 -11.18 -10.22 6.05
N SER A 249 -10.31 -9.21 6.23
CA SER A 249 -8.88 -9.36 5.95
C SER A 249 -8.24 -10.47 6.79
N LEU A 250 -8.57 -10.57 8.08
CA LEU A 250 -8.13 -11.66 8.95
C LEU A 250 -8.67 -13.02 8.51
N ALA A 251 -9.95 -13.09 8.13
CA ALA A 251 -10.58 -14.32 7.68
C ALA A 251 -10.00 -14.82 6.36
N VAL A 252 -9.71 -13.90 5.42
CA VAL A 252 -9.07 -14.23 4.14
C VAL A 252 -7.65 -14.69 4.36
N GLU A 253 -6.85 -13.97 5.15
CA GLU A 253 -5.48 -14.35 5.48
C GLU A 253 -5.42 -15.75 6.09
N GLY A 254 -6.33 -16.05 7.04
CA GLY A 254 -6.41 -17.39 7.64
C GLY A 254 -6.60 -18.50 6.61
N ARG A 255 -7.53 -18.33 5.66
CA ARG A 255 -7.78 -19.31 4.60
C ARG A 255 -6.58 -19.46 3.66
N VAL A 256 -5.98 -18.33 3.27
CA VAL A 256 -4.78 -18.33 2.41
C VAL A 256 -3.62 -19.04 3.12
N GLY A 257 -3.39 -18.73 4.40
CA GLY A 257 -2.33 -19.32 5.21
C GLY A 257 -2.50 -20.84 5.39
N GLU A 258 -3.72 -21.31 5.68
CA GLU A 258 -3.99 -22.74 5.79
C GLU A 258 -3.73 -23.48 4.47
N SER A 259 -4.16 -22.91 3.34
CA SER A 259 -3.93 -23.49 2.01
C SER A 259 -2.45 -23.49 1.63
N ALA A 260 -1.75 -22.37 1.86
CA ALA A 260 -0.31 -22.26 1.64
C ALA A 260 0.46 -23.29 2.49
N HIS A 261 0.12 -23.43 3.77
CA HIS A 261 0.75 -24.40 4.67
C HIS A 261 0.60 -25.84 4.17
N ARG A 262 -0.61 -26.24 3.70
CA ARG A 262 -0.83 -27.57 3.10
C ARG A 262 0.05 -27.79 1.87
N CYS A 263 0.15 -26.80 0.99
CA CYS A 263 0.99 -26.86 -0.22
C CYS A 263 2.49 -27.00 0.13
N LEU A 264 2.96 -26.24 1.13
CA LEU A 264 4.35 -26.31 1.60
C LEU A 264 4.68 -27.66 2.23
N CYS A 265 3.78 -28.21 3.06
CA CYS A 265 3.93 -29.56 3.63
C CYS A 265 3.91 -30.65 2.55
N ALA A 266 3.22 -30.47 1.44
CA ALA A 266 3.21 -31.38 0.30
C ALA A 266 4.47 -31.26 -0.59
N GLY A 267 5.43 -30.37 -0.27
CA GLY A 267 6.68 -30.19 -0.99
C GLY A 267 6.59 -29.35 -2.25
N MET A 268 5.52 -28.58 -2.42
CA MET A 268 5.36 -27.65 -3.55
C MET A 268 5.60 -28.32 -4.91
N PRO A 269 4.76 -29.26 -5.36
CA PRO A 269 4.99 -29.98 -6.59
C PRO A 269 4.99 -29.04 -7.81
N ALA A 270 6.00 -29.15 -8.65
CA ALA A 270 6.03 -28.43 -9.92
C ALA A 270 4.94 -28.96 -10.84
N THR A 271 4.24 -28.06 -11.52
CA THR A 271 3.16 -28.35 -12.47
C THR A 271 3.29 -27.46 -13.70
N ASP A 272 2.51 -27.74 -14.74
CA ASP A 272 2.41 -26.87 -15.94
C ASP A 272 1.51 -25.64 -15.72
N SER A 273 0.97 -25.46 -14.51
CA SER A 273 0.15 -24.30 -14.15
C SER A 273 0.96 -23.02 -14.09
N VAL A 274 0.36 -21.91 -14.51
CA VAL A 274 0.95 -20.56 -14.35
C VAL A 274 1.15 -20.18 -12.88
N TYR A 275 0.53 -20.88 -11.94
CA TYR A 275 0.67 -20.69 -10.49
C TYR A 275 1.73 -21.62 -9.85
N SER A 276 2.43 -22.45 -10.65
CA SER A 276 3.46 -23.36 -10.13
C SER A 276 4.55 -22.59 -9.37
N PRO A 277 5.02 -23.09 -8.19
CA PRO A 277 4.71 -24.38 -7.57
C PRO A 277 3.50 -24.35 -6.59
N PHE A 278 2.70 -23.31 -6.60
CA PHE A 278 1.56 -23.10 -5.69
C PHE A 278 0.19 -23.34 -6.37
N ALA A 279 0.16 -24.16 -7.43
CA ALA A 279 -1.05 -24.43 -8.20
C ALA A 279 -2.21 -24.94 -7.33
N GLY A 280 -1.91 -25.81 -6.35
CA GLY A 280 -2.92 -26.33 -5.43
C GLY A 280 -3.57 -25.24 -4.55
N VAL A 281 -2.82 -24.18 -4.22
CA VAL A 281 -3.36 -23.03 -3.48
C VAL A 281 -4.33 -22.23 -4.34
N ALA A 282 -3.96 -21.96 -5.59
CA ALA A 282 -4.83 -21.26 -6.54
C ALA A 282 -6.14 -22.03 -6.78
N GLU A 283 -6.04 -23.36 -6.99
CA GLU A 283 -7.20 -24.24 -7.18
C GLU A 283 -8.12 -24.24 -5.94
N GLU A 284 -7.56 -24.47 -4.77
CA GLU A 284 -8.32 -24.55 -3.51
C GLU A 284 -9.04 -23.23 -3.18
N LEU A 285 -8.41 -22.08 -3.46
CA LEU A 285 -8.99 -20.76 -3.21
C LEU A 285 -9.85 -20.26 -4.38
N GLY A 286 -9.92 -20.99 -5.49
CA GLY A 286 -10.63 -20.58 -6.70
C GLY A 286 -10.02 -19.34 -7.36
N TYR A 287 -8.72 -19.11 -7.18
CA TYR A 287 -8.03 -17.97 -7.76
C TYR A 287 -7.73 -18.19 -9.24
N ALA A 288 -8.15 -17.24 -10.07
CA ALA A 288 -8.01 -17.27 -11.53
C ALA A 288 -7.43 -15.96 -12.09
N GLY A 289 -6.80 -15.13 -11.27
CA GLY A 289 -6.12 -13.92 -11.72
C GLY A 289 -4.87 -14.24 -12.53
N ASP A 290 -4.44 -13.31 -13.38
CA ASP A 290 -3.20 -13.47 -14.15
C ASP A 290 -1.99 -13.13 -13.25
N PRO A 291 -1.14 -14.13 -12.89
CA PRO A 291 0.00 -13.87 -12.01
C PRO A 291 1.15 -13.13 -12.72
N THR A 292 1.08 -12.95 -14.04
CA THR A 292 2.09 -12.21 -14.82
C THR A 292 1.79 -10.71 -14.91
N LEU A 293 0.57 -10.29 -14.55
CA LEU A 293 0.20 -8.89 -14.49
C LEU A 293 0.74 -8.25 -13.21
N GLU A 294 1.29 -7.06 -13.35
CA GLU A 294 1.71 -6.24 -12.21
C GLU A 294 0.55 -5.34 -11.71
N PRO A 295 0.38 -5.25 -10.39
CA PRO A 295 1.03 -6.05 -9.35
C PRO A 295 0.52 -7.49 -9.33
N SER A 296 1.42 -8.47 -9.05
CA SER A 296 1.06 -9.87 -8.86
C SER A 296 1.11 -10.25 -7.36
N PRO A 297 0.05 -10.02 -6.60
CA PRO A 297 0.04 -10.25 -5.16
C PRO A 297 0.09 -11.73 -4.80
N PHE A 298 -0.34 -12.63 -5.67
CA PHE A 298 -0.36 -14.08 -5.41
C PHE A 298 1.03 -14.60 -5.05
N PHE A 299 2.03 -14.41 -5.93
CA PHE A 299 3.38 -14.90 -5.65
C PHE A 299 4.07 -14.14 -4.53
N THR A 300 3.75 -12.86 -4.33
CA THR A 300 4.24 -12.10 -3.17
C THR A 300 3.83 -12.78 -1.86
N SER A 301 2.54 -13.10 -1.70
CA SER A 301 2.04 -13.75 -0.50
C SER A 301 2.54 -15.20 -0.35
N MET A 302 2.59 -15.94 -1.45
CA MET A 302 3.13 -17.32 -1.44
C MET A 302 4.61 -17.34 -1.02
N HIS A 303 5.39 -16.36 -1.47
CA HIS A 303 6.78 -16.20 -1.04
C HIS A 303 6.88 -15.88 0.45
N GLY A 304 6.04 -15.02 0.96
CA GLY A 304 5.95 -14.69 2.40
C GLY A 304 5.70 -15.95 3.24
N TYR A 305 4.69 -16.75 2.91
CA TYR A 305 4.42 -18.01 3.61
C TYR A 305 5.58 -19.01 3.51
N ARG A 306 6.20 -19.14 2.33
CA ARG A 306 7.37 -20.01 2.16
C ARG A 306 8.53 -19.59 3.05
N THR A 307 8.81 -18.29 3.12
CA THR A 307 9.87 -17.74 3.97
C THR A 307 9.58 -18.02 5.44
N GLN A 308 8.36 -17.75 5.90
CA GLN A 308 7.93 -18.03 7.27
C GLN A 308 8.06 -19.52 7.62
N PHE A 309 7.61 -20.41 6.75
CA PHE A 309 7.71 -21.87 6.95
C PHE A 309 9.14 -22.34 7.08
N THR A 310 10.05 -21.82 6.24
CA THR A 310 11.49 -22.20 6.27
C THR A 310 12.19 -21.72 7.55
N GLN A 311 11.75 -20.62 8.14
CA GLN A 311 12.30 -20.09 9.40
C GLN A 311 11.84 -20.88 10.64
N GLN A 312 10.71 -21.58 10.55
CA GLN A 312 10.15 -22.38 11.64
C GLN A 312 10.58 -23.86 11.62
N SER A 313 11.22 -24.31 10.52
CA SER A 313 11.72 -25.67 10.31
C SER A 313 13.19 -25.79 10.65
#